data_ba4746983f2c65160eddffac69597b32
#
_entry.id   ba4746983f2c65160eddffac69597b32
#
_cell.length_a   1.000
_cell.length_b   1.000
_cell.length_c   1.000
_cell.angle_alpha   90.00
_cell.angle_beta   90.00
_cell.angle_gamma   90.00
#
_symmetry.space_group_name_H-M   'P 1'
#
loop_
_entity.id
_entity.type
_entity.pdbx_description
1 polymer ?
#
loop_
_entity_poly.entity_id
_entity_poly.type
_entity_poly.pdbx_seq_one_letter_code
_entity_poly.pdbx_strand_id
1 'polypeptide(L)'
;MPFNHYGVEWCQWTAEPKACRTCAEYAGHNGGVYRVKDVSTLPAHPNCRCALSAYWKDEEKFASGALDGESRRGQEHARRFYNELRNSNRKDLIMKIFKSSKMSKTIVSSSLKHVLDSKYDLIYDGEIKHMNFVPDYDMAESAKRLRIGNPLKHDIITLKHEALEADLMDK
;
A
#
# COMPACT_ATOMS: atom_id res chain seq x y z
N MET A 1 -19.33 -13.58 20.91
CA MET A 1 -19.48 -12.46 19.96
C MET A 1 -19.18 -12.98 18.55
N PRO A 2 -19.95 -12.59 17.51
CA PRO A 2 -19.82 -13.15 16.16
C PRO A 2 -18.48 -12.86 15.48
N PHE A 3 -17.75 -11.83 15.90
CA PHE A 3 -16.48 -11.43 15.29
C PHE A 3 -15.35 -12.44 15.43
N ASN A 4 -15.31 -13.26 16.47
CA ASN A 4 -14.27 -14.28 16.68
C ASN A 4 -14.28 -15.40 15.62
N HIS A 5 -15.42 -15.68 15.01
CA HIS A 5 -15.54 -16.71 13.97
C HIS A 5 -14.89 -16.31 12.64
N TYR A 6 -14.67 -15.00 12.43
CA TYR A 6 -14.13 -14.45 11.18
C TYR A 6 -12.70 -13.92 11.33
N GLY A 7 -12.00 -14.23 12.42
CA GLY A 7 -10.62 -13.79 12.64
C GLY A 7 -10.48 -12.28 12.87
N VAL A 8 -11.56 -11.58 13.22
CA VAL A 8 -11.54 -10.16 13.51
C VAL A 8 -11.01 -9.93 14.91
N GLU A 9 -9.86 -9.29 15.04
CA GLU A 9 -9.23 -9.00 16.34
C GLU A 9 -9.68 -7.68 16.95
N TRP A 10 -10.08 -6.72 16.10
CA TRP A 10 -10.44 -5.37 16.53
C TRP A 10 -11.86 -5.02 16.08
N CYS A 11 -12.54 -4.21 16.90
CA CYS A 11 -13.83 -3.66 16.57
C CYS A 11 -13.89 -2.17 16.93
N GLN A 12 -14.79 -1.45 16.28
CA GLN A 12 -15.04 -0.05 16.56
C GLN A 12 -16.45 0.14 17.13
N TRP A 13 -16.53 0.83 18.25
CA TRP A 13 -17.76 1.24 18.88
C TRP A 13 -18.28 2.53 18.26
N THR A 14 -19.47 2.49 17.70
CA THR A 14 -20.16 3.65 17.15
C THR A 14 -21.36 3.99 18.05
N ALA A 15 -21.30 5.15 18.68
CA ALA A 15 -22.41 5.65 19.47
C ALA A 15 -23.47 6.33 18.57
N GLU A 16 -24.75 6.19 18.91
CA GLU A 16 -25.81 6.93 18.25
C GLU A 16 -25.72 8.45 18.58
N PRO A 17 -26.31 9.34 17.76
CA PRO A 17 -26.21 10.81 17.96
C PRO A 17 -26.75 11.34 19.29
N LYS A 18 -27.62 10.56 19.96
CA LYS A 18 -28.18 10.87 21.28
C LYS A 18 -27.77 9.84 22.32
N ALA A 19 -26.60 9.26 22.19
CA ALA A 19 -26.08 8.28 23.11
C ALA A 19 -25.98 8.82 24.54
N CYS A 20 -26.20 7.96 25.52
CA CYS A 20 -25.97 8.31 26.92
C CYS A 20 -24.46 8.55 27.17
N ARG A 21 -24.15 9.15 28.31
CA ARG A 21 -22.77 9.48 28.68
C ARG A 21 -21.82 8.28 28.57
N THR A 22 -22.24 7.13 29.11
CA THR A 22 -21.43 5.89 29.08
C THR A 22 -21.12 5.43 27.64
N CYS A 23 -22.12 5.44 26.76
CA CYS A 23 -21.90 5.07 25.35
C CYS A 23 -21.05 6.10 24.60
N ALA A 24 -21.18 7.38 24.92
CA ALA A 24 -20.34 8.44 24.37
C ALA A 24 -18.88 8.30 24.84
N GLU A 25 -18.66 7.94 26.10
CA GLU A 25 -17.32 7.65 26.65
C GLU A 25 -16.67 6.46 25.94
N TYR A 26 -17.41 5.36 25.69
CA TYR A 26 -16.90 4.23 24.90
C TYR A 26 -16.55 4.63 23.48
N ALA A 27 -17.36 5.42 22.81
CA ALA A 27 -17.07 5.88 21.45
C ALA A 27 -15.90 6.89 21.39
N GLY A 28 -15.71 7.69 22.46
CA GLY A 28 -14.63 8.68 22.54
C GLY A 28 -13.26 8.11 22.94
N HIS A 29 -13.26 7.02 23.70
CA HIS A 29 -12.02 6.41 24.17
C HIS A 29 -11.29 5.69 23.01
N ASN A 30 -10.04 6.07 22.73
CA ASN A 30 -9.24 5.54 21.61
C ASN A 30 -9.95 5.59 20.23
N GLY A 31 -10.80 6.59 19.98
CA GLY A 31 -11.60 6.65 18.76
C GLY A 31 -12.62 5.52 18.63
N GLY A 32 -13.03 4.94 19.76
CA GLY A 32 -13.97 3.82 19.83
C GLY A 32 -13.36 2.47 19.46
N VAL A 33 -12.04 2.37 19.29
CA VAL A 33 -11.38 1.14 18.82
C VAL A 33 -10.95 0.26 20.00
N TYR A 34 -11.41 -0.99 20.01
CA TYR A 34 -11.15 -1.97 21.06
C TYR A 34 -10.76 -3.33 20.47
N ARG A 35 -10.02 -4.13 21.21
CA ARG A 35 -9.92 -5.56 20.90
C ARG A 35 -11.27 -6.23 21.13
N VAL A 36 -11.67 -7.14 20.26
CA VAL A 36 -12.96 -7.86 20.34
C VAL A 36 -13.15 -8.56 21.69
N LYS A 37 -12.05 -9.03 22.31
CA LYS A 37 -12.08 -9.69 23.62
C LYS A 37 -12.26 -8.73 24.81
N ASP A 38 -11.92 -7.43 24.63
CA ASP A 38 -11.87 -6.44 25.71
C ASP A 38 -13.03 -5.44 25.61
N VAL A 39 -13.80 -5.47 24.51
CA VAL A 39 -14.92 -4.56 24.30
C VAL A 39 -16.13 -4.99 25.13
N SER A 40 -16.86 -4.00 25.67
CA SER A 40 -18.13 -4.25 26.35
C SER A 40 -19.17 -4.86 25.42
N THR A 41 -20.01 -5.71 25.94
CA THR A 41 -21.10 -6.33 25.16
C THR A 41 -22.17 -5.32 24.81
N LEU A 42 -22.76 -5.45 23.62
CA LEU A 42 -23.98 -4.73 23.24
C LEU A 42 -25.22 -5.60 23.44
N PRO A 43 -26.33 -5.01 23.89
CA PRO A 43 -26.51 -3.63 24.34
C PRO A 43 -25.83 -3.37 25.68
N ALA A 44 -25.16 -2.22 25.84
CA ALA A 44 -24.47 -1.84 27.08
C ALA A 44 -25.45 -1.47 28.22
N HIS A 45 -26.67 -1.13 27.87
CA HIS A 45 -27.78 -0.80 28.80
C HIS A 45 -29.13 -0.95 28.08
N PRO A 46 -30.27 -0.99 28.80
CA PRO A 46 -31.60 -0.98 28.18
C PRO A 46 -31.75 0.18 27.20
N ASN A 47 -32.32 -0.08 26.02
CA ASN A 47 -32.51 0.89 24.93
C ASN A 47 -31.20 1.42 24.26
N CYS A 48 -30.07 0.74 24.44
CA CYS A 48 -28.82 1.05 23.71
C CYS A 48 -28.99 0.74 22.22
N ARG A 49 -28.68 1.72 21.39
CA ARG A 49 -28.69 1.62 19.90
C ARG A 49 -27.31 1.79 19.28
N CYS A 50 -26.28 1.67 20.10
CA CYS A 50 -24.91 1.69 19.62
C CYS A 50 -24.60 0.45 18.79
N ALA A 51 -23.60 0.53 17.93
CA ALA A 51 -23.16 -0.56 17.07
C ALA A 51 -21.69 -0.88 17.30
N LEU A 52 -21.32 -2.14 17.04
CA LEU A 52 -19.96 -2.58 16.89
C LEU A 52 -19.75 -2.98 15.43
N SER A 53 -18.76 -2.41 14.78
CA SER A 53 -18.31 -2.82 13.45
C SER A 53 -16.95 -3.50 13.55
N ALA A 54 -16.64 -4.41 12.61
CA ALA A 54 -15.30 -4.93 12.47
C ALA A 54 -14.35 -3.78 12.15
N TYR A 55 -13.20 -3.77 12.80
CA TYR A 55 -12.16 -2.78 12.57
C TYR A 55 -10.85 -3.49 12.26
N TRP A 56 -10.30 -3.21 11.11
CA TRP A 56 -8.96 -3.66 10.74
C TRP A 56 -7.99 -2.55 11.09
N LYS A 57 -7.28 -2.79 12.19
CA LYS A 57 -6.14 -1.95 12.52
C LYS A 57 -5.08 -2.29 11.49
N ASP A 58 -4.81 -1.38 10.58
CA ASP A 58 -3.74 -1.49 9.60
C ASP A 58 -2.39 -1.47 10.35
N GLU A 59 -2.08 -2.54 11.08
CA GLU A 59 -0.80 -2.68 11.79
C GLU A 59 0.36 -2.65 10.79
N GLU A 60 0.13 -3.11 9.56
CA GLU A 60 1.12 -2.99 8.48
C GLU A 60 1.37 -1.54 8.06
N LYS A 61 0.35 -0.68 8.06
CA LYS A 61 0.53 0.75 7.77
C LYS A 61 1.27 1.49 8.88
N PHE A 62 1.06 1.13 10.14
CA PHE A 62 1.75 1.76 11.26
C PHE A 62 3.14 1.18 11.53
N ALA A 63 3.34 -0.12 11.34
CA ALA A 63 4.63 -0.79 11.54
C ALA A 63 5.64 -0.50 10.41
N SER A 64 5.17 -0.23 9.18
CA SER A 64 6.04 0.04 8.03
C SER A 64 6.28 1.52 7.76
N GLY A 65 5.55 2.42 8.42
CA GLY A 65 5.57 3.84 8.06
C GLY A 65 5.05 4.09 6.64
N ALA A 66 4.26 3.14 6.10
CA ALA A 66 3.70 3.24 4.77
C ALA A 66 2.79 4.47 4.67
N LEU A 67 3.05 5.30 3.69
CA LEU A 67 2.22 6.43 3.35
C LEU A 67 1.03 5.94 2.52
N ASP A 68 -0.09 6.66 2.61
CA ASP A 68 -1.15 6.51 1.63
C ASP A 68 -0.62 6.95 0.25
N GLY A 69 -0.64 6.04 -0.73
CA GLY A 69 -0.10 6.26 -2.07
C GLY A 69 -0.77 7.43 -2.79
N GLU A 70 -2.08 7.61 -2.57
CA GLU A 70 -2.87 8.69 -3.15
C GLU A 70 -2.65 10.03 -2.45
N SER A 71 -2.06 10.02 -1.26
CA SER A 71 -1.76 11.26 -0.54
C SER A 71 -0.65 12.04 -1.24
N ARG A 72 -0.68 13.37 -1.07
CA ARG A 72 0.40 14.25 -1.56
C ARG A 72 1.79 13.77 -1.10
N ARG A 73 1.90 13.30 0.15
CA ARG A 73 3.17 12.77 0.70
C ARG A 73 3.60 11.48 0.02
N GLY A 74 2.66 10.58 -0.27
CA GLY A 74 2.92 9.36 -1.03
C GLY A 74 3.42 9.66 -2.43
N GLN A 75 2.79 10.56 -3.14
CA GLN A 75 3.20 11.01 -4.47
C GLN A 75 4.58 11.70 -4.47
N GLU A 76 4.87 12.55 -3.49
CA GLU A 76 6.19 13.17 -3.32
C GLU A 76 7.27 12.12 -2.98
N HIS A 77 6.92 11.10 -2.20
CA HIS A 77 7.82 9.97 -1.91
C HIS A 77 8.15 9.18 -3.18
N ALA A 78 7.13 8.79 -3.95
CA ALA A 78 7.32 8.09 -5.21
C ALA A 78 8.24 8.86 -6.16
N ARG A 79 7.98 10.17 -6.37
CA ARG A 79 8.81 11.03 -7.24
C ARG A 79 10.27 11.08 -6.78
N ARG A 80 10.52 11.26 -5.48
CA ARG A 80 11.90 11.28 -4.95
C ARG A 80 12.59 9.94 -5.15
N PHE A 81 11.89 8.84 -4.89
CA PHE A 81 12.45 7.51 -5.02
C PHE A 81 12.76 7.14 -6.47
N TYR A 82 11.88 7.46 -7.43
CA TYR A 82 12.16 7.27 -8.85
C TYR A 82 13.39 8.08 -9.29
N ASN A 83 13.54 9.32 -8.84
CA ASN A 83 14.72 10.13 -9.13
C ASN A 83 15.99 9.51 -8.51
N GLU A 84 15.91 8.98 -7.28
CA GLU A 84 17.02 8.25 -6.67
C GLU A 84 17.42 7.02 -7.49
N LEU A 85 16.45 6.22 -7.96
CA LEU A 85 16.71 5.04 -8.78
C LEU A 85 17.32 5.42 -10.14
N ARG A 86 16.83 6.49 -10.79
CA ARG A 86 17.38 6.98 -12.07
C ARG A 86 18.83 7.44 -11.93
N ASN A 87 19.17 8.09 -10.81
CA ASN A 87 20.52 8.60 -10.53
C ASN A 87 21.45 7.52 -9.92
N SER A 88 20.94 6.35 -9.58
CA SER A 88 21.74 5.27 -8.99
C SER A 88 22.60 4.56 -10.05
N ASN A 89 23.68 3.89 -9.60
CA ASN A 89 24.44 3.01 -10.49
C ASN A 89 23.55 1.87 -11.01
N ARG A 90 23.21 1.91 -12.29
CA ARG A 90 22.30 0.95 -12.94
C ARG A 90 22.78 -0.49 -12.83
N LYS A 91 24.08 -0.73 -12.98
CA LYS A 91 24.64 -2.08 -12.88
C LYS A 91 24.47 -2.65 -11.47
N ASP A 92 24.73 -1.84 -10.46
CA ASP A 92 24.57 -2.25 -9.05
C ASP A 92 23.11 -2.48 -8.70
N LEU A 93 22.21 -1.64 -9.18
CA LEU A 93 20.77 -1.80 -8.98
C LEU A 93 20.27 -3.11 -9.60
N ILE A 94 20.63 -3.39 -10.86
CA ILE A 94 20.29 -4.66 -11.54
C ILE A 94 20.83 -5.84 -10.73
N MET A 95 22.06 -5.79 -10.24
CA MET A 95 22.66 -6.88 -9.48
C MET A 95 21.96 -7.12 -8.14
N LYS A 96 21.55 -6.07 -7.44
CA LYS A 96 20.79 -6.17 -6.18
C LYS A 96 19.42 -6.82 -6.42
N ILE A 97 18.68 -6.34 -7.41
CA ILE A 97 17.36 -6.87 -7.75
C ILE A 97 17.45 -8.30 -8.31
N PHE A 98 18.44 -8.61 -9.13
CA PHE A 98 18.72 -9.97 -9.61
C PHE A 98 18.91 -10.95 -8.44
N LYS A 99 19.73 -10.58 -7.46
CA LYS A 99 19.99 -11.44 -6.29
C LYS A 99 18.73 -11.64 -5.43
N SER A 100 17.93 -10.60 -5.24
CA SER A 100 16.73 -10.65 -4.40
C SER A 100 15.56 -11.36 -5.08
N SER A 101 15.30 -11.05 -6.36
CA SER A 101 14.17 -11.59 -7.12
C SER A 101 14.40 -12.97 -7.70
N LYS A 102 15.67 -13.40 -7.84
CA LYS A 102 16.12 -14.60 -8.58
C LYS A 102 15.68 -14.60 -10.05
N MET A 103 15.32 -13.46 -10.60
CA MET A 103 14.94 -13.30 -12.00
C MET A 103 16.20 -13.09 -12.86
N SER A 104 16.11 -13.37 -14.19
CA SER A 104 17.25 -13.10 -15.08
C SER A 104 17.61 -11.61 -15.13
N LYS A 105 18.88 -11.30 -15.34
CA LYS A 105 19.32 -9.91 -15.47
C LYS A 105 18.64 -9.19 -16.64
N THR A 106 18.29 -9.91 -17.69
CA THR A 106 17.56 -9.39 -18.85
C THR A 106 16.18 -8.88 -18.43
N ILE A 107 15.40 -9.70 -17.71
CA ILE A 107 14.08 -9.30 -17.19
C ILE A 107 14.20 -8.09 -16.27
N VAL A 108 15.14 -8.12 -15.32
CA VAL A 108 15.37 -6.99 -14.41
C VAL A 108 15.76 -5.72 -15.18
N SER A 109 16.64 -5.83 -16.17
CA SER A 109 17.07 -4.68 -16.96
C SER A 109 15.95 -4.10 -17.82
N SER A 110 15.16 -4.97 -18.48
CA SER A 110 14.01 -4.56 -19.30
C SER A 110 12.96 -3.84 -18.46
N SER A 111 12.56 -4.44 -17.34
CA SER A 111 11.59 -3.86 -16.40
C SER A 111 12.07 -2.48 -15.88
N LEU A 112 13.31 -2.38 -15.41
CA LEU A 112 13.84 -1.11 -14.92
C LEU A 112 13.94 -0.03 -16.03
N LYS A 113 14.33 -0.40 -17.25
CA LYS A 113 14.35 0.50 -18.40
C LYS A 113 12.93 1.01 -18.69
N HIS A 114 11.95 0.08 -18.75
CA HIS A 114 10.55 0.38 -19.00
C HIS A 114 10.00 1.41 -18.02
N VAL A 115 10.08 1.12 -16.74
CA VAL A 115 9.48 1.93 -15.67
C VAL A 115 10.19 3.27 -15.47
N LEU A 116 11.52 3.31 -15.60
CA LEU A 116 12.29 4.48 -15.20
C LEU A 116 12.71 5.38 -16.37
N ASP A 117 13.03 4.80 -17.52
CA ASP A 117 13.75 5.52 -18.57
C ASP A 117 12.96 5.65 -19.88
N SER A 118 12.14 4.64 -20.23
CA SER A 118 11.39 4.63 -21.50
C SER A 118 10.31 5.69 -21.53
N LYS A 119 10.05 6.22 -22.72
CA LYS A 119 8.97 7.16 -22.98
C LYS A 119 7.98 6.53 -23.94
N TYR A 120 6.72 6.74 -23.66
CA TYR A 120 5.61 6.23 -24.48
C TYR A 120 4.57 7.33 -24.69
N ASP A 121 3.72 7.12 -25.67
CA ASP A 121 2.58 8.01 -25.93
C ASP A 121 1.48 7.65 -24.93
N LEU A 122 1.42 8.39 -23.84
CA LEU A 122 0.49 8.17 -22.72
C LEU A 122 -0.64 9.19 -22.76
N ILE A 123 -1.84 8.78 -22.36
CA ILE A 123 -2.96 9.69 -22.14
C ILE A 123 -2.78 10.33 -20.76
N TYR A 124 -2.52 11.63 -20.74
CA TYR A 124 -2.35 12.41 -19.51
C TYR A 124 -3.15 13.71 -19.62
N ASP A 125 -4.05 13.96 -18.65
CA ASP A 125 -4.99 15.09 -18.67
C ASP A 125 -5.85 15.16 -19.94
N GLY A 126 -6.24 14.00 -20.49
CA GLY A 126 -7.06 13.91 -21.71
C GLY A 126 -6.30 14.15 -23.02
N GLU A 127 -4.99 14.36 -22.98
CA GLU A 127 -4.11 14.55 -24.12
C GLU A 127 -3.09 13.40 -24.25
N ILE A 128 -2.68 13.09 -25.48
CA ILE A 128 -1.58 12.16 -25.73
C ILE A 128 -0.27 12.90 -25.56
N LYS A 129 0.57 12.45 -24.62
CA LYS A 129 1.90 13.04 -24.36
C LYS A 129 2.99 11.99 -24.43
N HIS A 130 4.05 12.29 -25.17
CA HIS A 130 5.24 11.43 -25.21
C HIS A 130 6.09 11.64 -23.95
N MET A 131 5.92 10.78 -22.93
CA MET A 131 6.52 10.98 -21.60
C MET A 131 6.86 9.66 -20.92
N ASN A 132 7.69 9.74 -19.89
CA ASN A 132 7.92 8.60 -18.99
C ASN A 132 6.63 8.34 -18.16
N PHE A 133 6.52 7.12 -17.66
CA PHE A 133 5.46 6.82 -16.67
C PHE A 133 5.54 7.77 -15.49
N VAL A 134 4.35 8.15 -15.01
CA VAL A 134 4.22 8.93 -13.78
C VAL A 134 4.68 8.04 -12.62
N PRO A 135 5.53 8.55 -11.70
CA PRO A 135 5.95 7.79 -10.55
C PRO A 135 4.75 7.30 -9.73
N ASP A 136 4.69 6.00 -9.54
CA ASP A 136 3.67 5.31 -8.77
C ASP A 136 4.23 4.89 -7.41
N TYR A 137 3.42 5.01 -6.35
CA TYR A 137 3.84 4.72 -4.98
C TYR A 137 4.08 3.23 -4.74
N ASP A 138 3.19 2.37 -5.23
CA ASP A 138 3.29 0.93 -5.02
C ASP A 138 4.48 0.34 -5.77
N MET A 139 4.73 0.86 -6.97
CA MET A 139 5.92 0.55 -7.74
C MET A 139 7.21 1.01 -7.06
N ALA A 140 7.21 2.20 -6.44
CA ALA A 140 8.34 2.70 -5.67
C ALA A 140 8.64 1.80 -4.47
N GLU A 141 7.63 1.41 -3.70
CA GLU A 141 7.79 0.51 -2.55
C GLU A 141 8.21 -0.91 -2.99
N SER A 142 7.68 -1.42 -4.11
CA SER A 142 8.09 -2.70 -4.70
C SER A 142 9.58 -2.68 -5.09
N ALA A 143 10.01 -1.65 -5.80
CA ALA A 143 11.41 -1.49 -6.19
C ALA A 143 12.35 -1.32 -4.98
N LYS A 144 11.88 -0.66 -3.93
CA LYS A 144 12.61 -0.53 -2.67
C LYS A 144 12.83 -1.89 -1.99
N ARG A 145 11.76 -2.71 -1.85
CA ARG A 145 11.86 -4.06 -1.27
C ARG A 145 12.78 -4.95 -2.09
N LEU A 146 12.67 -4.91 -3.42
CA LEU A 146 13.57 -5.63 -4.33
C LEU A 146 15.03 -5.20 -4.15
N ARG A 147 15.31 -3.90 -4.04
CA ARG A 147 16.65 -3.35 -3.88
C ARG A 147 17.31 -3.73 -2.55
N ILE A 148 16.53 -3.75 -1.45
CA ILE A 148 17.06 -4.09 -0.12
C ILE A 148 17.15 -5.60 0.14
N GLY A 149 16.61 -6.43 -0.73
CA GLY A 149 16.72 -7.90 -0.62
C GLY A 149 15.58 -8.57 0.13
N ASN A 150 14.44 -7.88 0.32
CA ASN A 150 13.26 -8.42 1.00
C ASN A 150 11.99 -8.29 0.12
N PRO A 151 11.96 -8.93 -1.06
CA PRO A 151 10.82 -8.85 -1.96
C PRO A 151 9.63 -9.69 -1.47
N LEU A 152 8.44 -9.20 -1.73
CA LEU A 152 7.20 -9.93 -1.60
C LEU A 152 6.88 -10.66 -2.92
N LYS A 153 5.96 -11.62 -2.90
CA LYS A 153 5.57 -12.36 -4.11
C LYS A 153 5.06 -11.46 -5.22
N HIS A 154 4.27 -10.46 -4.86
CA HIS A 154 3.72 -9.51 -5.84
C HIS A 154 4.83 -8.66 -6.48
N ASP A 155 5.89 -8.28 -5.77
CA ASP A 155 7.00 -7.52 -6.35
C ASP A 155 7.67 -8.26 -7.51
N ILE A 156 7.79 -9.59 -7.38
CA ILE A 156 8.36 -10.45 -8.42
C ILE A 156 7.40 -10.57 -9.62
N ILE A 157 6.08 -10.64 -9.34
CA ILE A 157 5.07 -10.67 -10.40
C ILE A 157 5.07 -9.35 -11.17
N THR A 158 5.08 -8.23 -10.45
CA THR A 158 5.16 -6.89 -11.05
C THR A 158 6.40 -6.75 -11.92
N LEU A 159 7.58 -7.18 -11.45
CA LEU A 159 8.81 -7.14 -12.23
C LEU A 159 8.71 -7.90 -13.56
N LYS A 160 8.01 -9.05 -13.58
CA LYS A 160 7.75 -9.81 -14.81
C LYS A 160 6.76 -9.11 -15.72
N HIS A 161 5.72 -8.53 -15.13
CA HIS A 161 4.70 -7.80 -15.86
C HIS A 161 5.33 -6.62 -16.60
N GLU A 162 6.11 -5.81 -15.92
CA GLU A 162 6.80 -4.66 -16.52
C GLU A 162 7.77 -5.04 -17.64
N ALA A 163 8.44 -6.18 -17.51
CA ALA A 163 9.32 -6.68 -18.57
C ALA A 163 8.52 -7.15 -19.80
N LEU A 164 7.36 -7.78 -19.60
CA LEU A 164 6.47 -8.20 -20.69
C LEU A 164 5.82 -6.99 -21.37
N GLU A 165 5.38 -6.01 -20.58
CA GLU A 165 4.80 -4.77 -21.08
C GLU A 165 5.81 -4.00 -21.95
N ALA A 166 7.08 -3.92 -21.52
CA ALA A 166 8.16 -3.36 -22.31
C ALA A 166 8.26 -4.01 -23.70
N ASP A 167 8.22 -5.35 -23.75
CA ASP A 167 8.29 -6.11 -25.02
C ASP A 167 7.09 -5.85 -25.93
N LEU A 168 5.93 -5.55 -25.36
CA LEU A 168 4.70 -5.25 -26.11
C LEU A 168 4.64 -3.81 -26.60
N MET A 169 5.15 -2.86 -25.82
CA MET A 169 5.12 -1.42 -26.13
C MET A 169 6.28 -0.97 -27.04
N ASP A 170 7.35 -1.75 -27.11
CA ASP A 170 8.51 -1.48 -27.99
C ASP A 170 8.29 -2.02 -29.45
N LYS A 171 7.13 -2.65 -29.72
CA LYS A 171 6.73 -3.18 -31.07
C LYS A 171 5.85 -2.20 -31.82
#